data_ed9fd89764cee07325d359e920746437
#
_entry.id   ed9fd89764cee07325d359e920746437
#
_cell.length_a   1.000
_cell.length_b   1.000
_cell.length_c   1.000
_cell.angle_alpha   90.00
_cell.angle_beta   90.00
_cell.angle_gamma   90.00
#
_symmetry.space_group_name_H-M   'P 1'
#
loop_
_entity.id
_entity.type
_entity.pdbx_description
1 polymer ?
#
loop_
_entity_poly.entity_id
_entity_poly.type
_entity_poly.pdbx_seq_one_letter_code
_entity_poly.pdbx_strand_id
1 'polypeptide(L)'
;DKMKKVWFKIHGFLITNTVIFAIVSIFLDWTLYFLLWWLPAFTYYSLIIRIRNIAEHCVTSGSTDFDNTRTTLTNPFVRFLMAPHGVNYHLEHHLFMMCPWYNLPKAHSMMIENGYEDRMCIANSYRSVLMKAVSA
;
A
#
# COMPACT_ATOMS: atom_id res chain seq x y z
N ASP A 1 12.02 17.94 21.67
CA ASP A 1 12.67 17.02 20.71
C ASP A 1 11.78 16.52 19.55
N LYS A 2 10.48 16.33 19.79
CA LYS A 2 9.51 16.00 18.72
C LYS A 2 9.40 17.11 17.67
N MET A 3 9.35 18.36 18.09
CA MET A 3 9.26 19.53 17.20
C MET A 3 10.46 19.62 16.23
N LYS A 4 11.67 19.39 16.72
CA LYS A 4 12.88 19.38 15.86
C LYS A 4 12.85 18.27 14.82
N LYS A 5 12.37 17.05 15.18
CA LYS A 5 12.21 15.93 14.25
C LYS A 5 11.15 16.20 13.17
N VAL A 6 10.03 16.81 13.55
CA VAL A 6 8.98 17.22 12.61
C VAL A 6 9.51 18.30 11.67
N TRP A 7 10.17 19.31 12.22
CA TRP A 7 10.79 20.38 11.46
C TRP A 7 11.81 19.86 10.45
N PHE A 8 12.68 18.92 10.85
CA PHE A 8 13.67 18.31 9.95
C PHE A 8 13.01 17.53 8.79
N LYS A 9 11.90 16.82 9.06
CA LYS A 9 11.14 16.12 8.01
C LYS A 9 10.46 17.09 7.03
N ILE A 10 9.87 18.16 7.54
CA ILE A 10 9.20 19.18 6.72
C ILE A 10 10.21 19.89 5.81
N HIS A 11 11.40 20.22 6.32
CA HIS A 11 12.45 20.84 5.52
C HIS A 11 12.90 19.96 4.36
N GLY A 12 13.18 18.69 4.62
CA GLY A 12 13.56 17.75 3.57
C GLY A 12 12.49 17.67 2.46
N PHE A 13 11.22 17.56 2.85
CA PHE A 13 10.11 17.58 1.91
C PHE A 13 10.06 18.89 1.09
N LEU A 14 10.13 20.04 1.75
CA LEU A 14 10.09 21.34 1.08
C LEU A 14 11.26 21.54 0.13
N ILE A 15 12.48 21.24 0.55
CA ILE A 15 13.68 21.35 -0.29
C ILE A 15 13.54 20.45 -1.53
N THR A 16 13.18 19.17 -1.34
CA THR A 16 13.01 18.23 -2.46
C THR A 16 11.97 18.72 -3.45
N ASN A 17 10.80 19.16 -2.97
CA ASN A 17 9.74 19.64 -3.84
C ASN A 17 10.12 20.94 -4.55
N THR A 18 10.83 21.86 -3.88
CA THR A 18 11.34 23.09 -4.49
C THR A 18 12.35 22.78 -5.59
N VAL A 19 13.26 21.84 -5.35
CA VAL A 19 14.27 21.43 -6.35
C VAL A 19 13.58 20.79 -7.56
N ILE A 20 12.65 19.85 -7.35
CA ILE A 20 11.90 19.23 -8.45
C ILE A 20 11.10 20.28 -9.23
N PHE A 21 10.40 21.17 -8.54
CA PHE A 21 9.67 22.27 -9.17
C PHE A 21 10.58 23.16 -10.02
N ALA A 22 11.74 23.55 -9.48
CA ALA A 22 12.71 24.39 -10.20
C ALA A 22 13.26 23.68 -11.45
N ILE A 23 13.63 22.40 -11.33
CA ILE A 23 14.12 21.61 -12.47
C ILE A 23 13.05 21.52 -13.57
N VAL A 24 11.83 21.13 -13.20
CA VAL A 24 10.72 21.02 -14.16
C VAL A 24 10.42 22.37 -14.82
N SER A 25 10.44 23.45 -14.04
CA SER A 25 10.14 24.81 -14.55
C SER A 25 11.24 25.35 -15.50
N ILE A 26 12.51 24.99 -15.27
CA ILE A 26 13.61 25.45 -16.09
C ILE A 26 13.71 24.68 -17.42
N PHE A 27 13.53 23.35 -17.38
CA PHE A 27 13.75 22.50 -18.55
C PHE A 27 12.49 22.17 -19.34
N LEU A 28 11.30 22.33 -18.74
CA LEU A 28 10.02 21.99 -19.34
C LEU A 28 9.03 23.14 -19.13
N ASP A 29 7.92 22.87 -18.45
CA ASP A 29 6.89 23.85 -18.13
C ASP A 29 6.48 23.68 -16.66
N TRP A 30 6.34 24.79 -15.93
CA TRP A 30 6.00 24.77 -14.51
C TRP A 30 4.66 24.08 -14.21
N THR A 31 3.71 24.09 -15.15
CA THR A 31 2.42 23.41 -15.00
C THR A 31 2.54 21.90 -14.93
N LEU A 32 3.57 21.33 -15.57
CA LEU A 32 3.84 19.89 -15.53
C LEU A 32 4.17 19.38 -14.12
N TYR A 33 4.78 20.22 -13.28
CA TYR A 33 4.99 19.85 -11.89
C TYR A 33 3.66 19.57 -11.16
N PHE A 34 2.64 20.41 -11.37
CA PHE A 34 1.33 20.21 -10.75
C PHE A 34 0.57 19.03 -11.39
N LEU A 35 0.62 18.90 -12.71
CA LEU A 35 -0.07 17.83 -13.43
C LEU A 35 0.54 16.44 -13.16
N LEU A 36 1.84 16.33 -13.07
CA LEU A 36 2.52 15.03 -12.93
C LEU A 36 2.83 14.65 -11.48
N TRP A 37 2.84 15.61 -10.56
CA TRP A 37 3.17 15.38 -9.16
C TRP A 37 1.95 15.55 -8.24
N TRP A 38 1.34 16.71 -8.22
CA TRP A 38 0.25 16.99 -7.29
C TRP A 38 -1.08 16.39 -7.71
N LEU A 39 -1.43 16.46 -8.97
CA LEU A 39 -2.70 15.89 -9.44
C LEU A 39 -2.77 14.37 -9.17
N PRO A 40 -1.78 13.54 -9.53
CA PRO A 40 -1.78 12.13 -9.15
C PRO A 40 -1.76 11.90 -7.65
N ALA A 41 -1.05 12.72 -6.87
CA ALA A 41 -0.97 12.58 -5.42
C ALA A 41 -2.34 12.78 -4.75
N PHE A 42 -3.11 13.76 -5.19
CA PHE A 42 -4.44 14.05 -4.61
C PHE A 42 -5.58 13.20 -5.20
N THR A 43 -5.39 12.59 -6.34
CA THR A 43 -6.41 11.79 -7.02
C THR A 43 -6.08 10.30 -6.94
N TYR A 44 -5.38 9.79 -7.92
CA TYR A 44 -5.08 8.37 -8.09
C TYR A 44 -4.38 7.75 -6.88
N TYR A 45 -3.28 8.35 -6.42
CA TYR A 45 -2.50 7.82 -5.31
C TYR A 45 -3.33 7.77 -4.01
N SER A 46 -4.03 8.86 -3.68
CA SER A 46 -4.89 8.92 -2.49
C SER A 46 -6.02 7.90 -2.54
N LEU A 47 -6.63 7.70 -3.72
CA LEU A 47 -7.67 6.69 -3.92
C LEU A 47 -7.11 5.27 -3.71
N ILE A 48 -6.00 4.96 -4.35
CA ILE A 48 -5.37 3.63 -4.24
C ILE A 48 -4.97 3.32 -2.80
N ILE A 49 -4.35 4.25 -2.09
CA ILE A 49 -3.98 4.05 -0.69
C ILE A 49 -5.22 3.81 0.20
N ARG A 50 -6.33 4.51 -0.04
CA ARG A 50 -7.58 4.28 0.71
C ARG A 50 -8.15 2.89 0.44
N ILE A 51 -8.24 2.49 -0.83
CA ILE A 51 -8.72 1.14 -1.21
C ILE A 51 -7.84 0.06 -0.58
N ARG A 52 -6.52 0.25 -0.60
CA ARG A 52 -5.58 -0.67 0.02
C ARG A 52 -5.77 -0.76 1.53
N ASN A 53 -5.82 0.35 2.24
CA ASN A 53 -6.04 0.36 3.68
C ASN A 53 -7.33 -0.38 4.07
N ILE A 54 -8.40 -0.19 3.30
CA ILE A 54 -9.64 -0.96 3.48
C ILE A 54 -9.40 -2.44 3.23
N ALA A 55 -8.73 -2.80 2.14
CA ALA A 55 -8.48 -4.19 1.79
C ALA A 55 -7.56 -4.91 2.77
N GLU A 56 -6.59 -4.20 3.32
CA GLU A 56 -5.56 -4.74 4.21
C GLU A 56 -6.06 -4.90 5.65
N HIS A 57 -6.90 -3.98 6.17
CA HIS A 57 -7.23 -3.89 7.60
C HIS A 57 -8.72 -3.78 7.95
N CYS A 58 -9.64 -3.50 6.99
CA CYS A 58 -11.04 -3.37 7.33
C CYS A 58 -11.77 -4.72 7.36
N VAL A 59 -12.79 -4.81 8.23
CA VAL A 59 -13.60 -6.03 8.39
C VAL A 59 -12.72 -7.25 8.71
N THR A 60 -11.73 -7.04 9.53
CA THR A 60 -10.87 -8.06 10.14
C THR A 60 -11.28 -8.17 11.61
N SER A 61 -11.33 -9.36 12.17
CA SER A 61 -12.06 -9.63 13.41
C SER A 61 -11.19 -9.79 14.66
N GLY A 62 -9.86 -9.63 14.55
CA GLY A 62 -9.00 -10.07 15.61
C GLY A 62 -7.93 -9.09 16.11
N SER A 63 -7.25 -9.52 17.16
CA SER A 63 -6.15 -8.81 17.82
C SER A 63 -4.76 -9.35 17.45
N THR A 64 -4.70 -10.42 16.69
CA THR A 64 -3.44 -11.04 16.22
C THR A 64 -3.16 -10.64 14.78
N ASP A 65 -1.90 -10.76 14.34
CA ASP A 65 -1.52 -10.45 12.95
C ASP A 65 -2.27 -11.33 11.94
N PHE A 66 -2.63 -12.56 12.29
CA PHE A 66 -3.45 -13.45 11.47
C PHE A 66 -4.88 -12.92 11.25
N ASP A 67 -5.45 -12.24 12.24
CA ASP A 67 -6.84 -11.82 12.24
C ASP A 67 -7.02 -10.33 11.96
N ASN A 68 -5.94 -9.56 12.03
CA ASN A 68 -5.95 -8.09 11.90
C ASN A 68 -5.47 -7.62 10.53
N THR A 69 -4.91 -8.51 9.74
CA THR A 69 -4.40 -8.21 8.40
C THR A 69 -4.92 -9.21 7.38
N ARG A 70 -4.90 -8.84 6.11
CA ARG A 70 -5.46 -9.66 5.04
C ARG A 70 -4.53 -9.78 3.86
N THR A 71 -4.48 -10.96 3.27
CA THR A 71 -3.95 -11.17 1.91
C THR A 71 -5.08 -11.07 0.90
N THR A 72 -4.93 -10.18 -0.08
CA THR A 72 -5.91 -10.02 -1.16
C THR A 72 -5.35 -10.59 -2.44
N LEU A 73 -5.87 -11.74 -2.86
CA LEU A 73 -5.49 -12.35 -4.14
C LEU A 73 -6.02 -11.49 -5.28
N THR A 74 -5.24 -11.39 -6.35
CA THR A 74 -5.63 -10.55 -7.49
C THR A 74 -4.87 -10.94 -8.74
N ASN A 75 -5.38 -10.54 -9.90
CA ASN A 75 -4.70 -10.76 -11.18
C ASN A 75 -3.48 -9.83 -11.34
N PRO A 76 -2.54 -10.16 -12.25
CA PRO A 76 -1.32 -9.38 -12.44
C PRO A 76 -1.55 -7.91 -12.80
N PHE A 77 -2.59 -7.59 -13.55
CA PHE A 77 -2.90 -6.22 -13.97
C PHE A 77 -3.35 -5.37 -12.77
N VAL A 78 -4.30 -5.86 -11.97
CA VAL A 78 -4.74 -5.17 -10.75
C VAL A 78 -3.59 -5.08 -9.74
N ARG A 79 -2.77 -6.13 -9.62
CA ARG A 79 -1.57 -6.09 -8.77
C ARG A 79 -0.60 -5.00 -9.18
N PHE A 80 -0.33 -4.84 -10.47
CA PHE A 80 0.54 -3.79 -10.98
C PHE A 80 0.02 -2.39 -10.62
N LEU A 81 -1.29 -2.15 -10.77
CA LEU A 81 -1.89 -0.83 -10.51
C LEU A 81 -2.09 -0.54 -9.02
N MET A 82 -2.54 -1.52 -8.24
CA MET A 82 -3.00 -1.29 -6.86
C MET A 82 -2.03 -1.81 -5.80
N ALA A 83 -1.26 -2.84 -6.11
CA ALA A 83 -0.41 -3.53 -5.15
C ALA A 83 1.02 -3.78 -5.66
N PRO A 84 1.73 -2.73 -6.12
CA PRO A 84 3.12 -2.88 -6.53
C PRO A 84 3.93 -3.47 -5.37
N HIS A 85 5.03 -4.15 -5.71
CA HIS A 85 5.92 -4.80 -4.73
C HIS A 85 5.21 -5.84 -3.83
N GLY A 86 4.15 -6.49 -4.32
CA GLY A 86 3.50 -7.60 -3.60
C GLY A 86 2.80 -7.21 -2.30
N VAL A 87 2.45 -5.93 -2.13
CA VAL A 87 1.75 -5.44 -0.91
C VAL A 87 0.35 -6.05 -0.71
N ASN A 88 -0.18 -6.74 -1.71
CA ASN A 88 -1.39 -7.55 -1.57
C ASN A 88 -1.21 -8.77 -0.67
N TYR A 89 0.04 -9.20 -0.41
CA TYR A 89 0.41 -10.22 0.58
C TYR A 89 0.68 -9.57 1.95
N HIS A 90 -0.28 -8.78 2.43
CA HIS A 90 -0.08 -7.93 3.60
C HIS A 90 -0.02 -8.73 4.91
N LEU A 91 -0.76 -9.82 5.00
CA LEU A 91 -0.69 -10.77 6.12
C LEU A 91 0.73 -11.36 6.25
N GLU A 92 1.27 -11.86 5.15
CA GLU A 92 2.63 -12.43 5.12
C GLU A 92 3.68 -11.38 5.43
N HIS A 93 3.48 -10.14 4.98
CA HIS A 93 4.36 -9.02 5.31
C HIS A 93 4.39 -8.74 6.82
N HIS A 94 3.25 -8.77 7.50
CA HIS A 94 3.18 -8.60 8.96
C HIS A 94 3.81 -9.76 9.72
N LEU A 95 3.58 -11.00 9.28
CA LEU A 95 4.15 -12.18 9.93
C LEU A 95 5.67 -12.32 9.70
N PHE A 96 6.15 -11.90 8.54
CA PHE A 96 7.54 -12.04 8.11
C PHE A 96 8.14 -10.69 7.71
N MET A 97 8.18 -9.72 8.61
CA MET A 97 8.64 -8.34 8.34
C MET A 97 10.02 -8.24 7.69
N MET A 98 10.90 -9.23 7.91
CA MET A 98 12.22 -9.29 7.28
C MET A 98 12.22 -10.01 5.92
N CYS A 99 11.09 -10.53 5.47
CA CYS A 99 10.98 -11.20 4.19
C CYS A 99 10.97 -10.16 3.05
N PRO A 100 11.88 -10.26 2.08
CA PRO A 100 11.84 -9.39 0.91
C PRO A 100 10.52 -9.54 0.16
N TRP A 101 9.99 -8.43 -0.35
CA TRP A 101 8.68 -8.38 -1.02
C TRP A 101 8.50 -9.40 -2.15
N TYR A 102 9.55 -9.70 -2.90
CA TYR A 102 9.53 -10.68 -4.00
C TYR A 102 9.42 -12.13 -3.52
N ASN A 103 9.66 -12.40 -2.24
CA ASN A 103 9.48 -13.72 -1.62
C ASN A 103 8.12 -13.88 -0.91
N LEU A 104 7.33 -12.83 -0.75
CA LEU A 104 6.01 -12.91 -0.10
C LEU A 104 5.05 -13.91 -0.77
N PRO A 105 4.98 -14.03 -2.13
CA PRO A 105 4.18 -15.07 -2.76
C PRO A 105 4.62 -16.48 -2.38
N LYS A 106 5.92 -16.71 -2.24
CA LYS A 106 6.47 -18.00 -1.80
C LYS A 106 6.13 -18.26 -0.34
N ALA A 107 6.24 -17.25 0.52
CA ALA A 107 5.84 -17.36 1.93
C ALA A 107 4.36 -17.74 2.05
N HIS A 108 3.47 -17.12 1.25
CA HIS A 108 2.06 -17.47 1.17
C HIS A 108 1.86 -18.94 0.81
N SER A 109 2.48 -19.42 -0.28
CA SER A 109 2.37 -20.83 -0.69
C SER A 109 2.84 -21.78 0.41
N MET A 110 3.98 -21.47 1.05
CA MET A 110 4.50 -22.29 2.16
C MET A 110 3.53 -22.31 3.35
N MET A 111 2.85 -21.22 3.66
CA MET A 111 1.85 -21.20 4.74
C MET A 111 0.65 -22.08 4.39
N ILE A 112 0.15 -22.04 3.16
CA ILE A 112 -0.93 -22.92 2.69
C ILE A 112 -0.50 -24.39 2.77
N GLU A 113 0.68 -24.74 2.24
CA GLU A 113 1.24 -26.10 2.27
C GLU A 113 1.41 -26.66 3.69
N ASN A 114 1.65 -25.79 4.67
CA ASN A 114 1.76 -26.17 6.08
C ASN A 114 0.41 -26.10 6.86
N GLY A 115 -0.71 -25.95 6.17
CA GLY A 115 -2.04 -26.03 6.77
C GLY A 115 -2.49 -24.78 7.54
N TYR A 116 -1.92 -23.60 7.25
CA TYR A 116 -2.33 -22.35 7.91
C TYR A 116 -3.50 -21.65 7.22
N GLU A 117 -4.02 -22.18 6.11
CA GLU A 117 -5.06 -21.55 5.30
C GLU A 117 -6.28 -21.12 6.12
N ASP A 118 -6.78 -22.00 7.00
CA ASP A 118 -7.96 -21.74 7.85
C ASP A 118 -7.74 -20.60 8.86
N ARG A 119 -6.49 -20.27 9.16
CA ARG A 119 -6.11 -19.20 10.07
C ARG A 119 -5.85 -17.87 9.35
N MET A 120 -5.69 -17.91 8.03
CA MET A 120 -5.35 -16.74 7.23
C MET A 120 -6.60 -15.99 6.79
N CYS A 121 -6.60 -14.68 6.95
CA CYS A 121 -7.62 -13.84 6.34
C CYS A 121 -7.28 -13.62 4.86
N ILE A 122 -7.90 -14.38 3.97
CA ILE A 122 -7.66 -14.33 2.53
C ILE A 122 -8.92 -13.80 1.82
N ALA A 123 -8.75 -12.87 0.91
CA ALA A 123 -9.82 -12.39 0.02
C ALA A 123 -9.45 -12.63 -1.45
N ASN A 124 -10.43 -13.01 -2.25
CA ASN A 124 -10.23 -13.36 -3.66
C ASN A 124 -10.12 -12.15 -4.59
N SER A 125 -10.44 -10.94 -4.12
CA SER A 125 -10.31 -9.72 -4.90
C SER A 125 -10.49 -8.47 -4.05
N TYR A 126 -9.95 -7.33 -4.50
CA TYR A 126 -10.22 -6.02 -3.91
C TYR A 126 -11.73 -5.68 -3.94
N ARG A 127 -12.42 -6.05 -5.03
CA ARG A 127 -13.87 -5.83 -5.14
C ARG A 127 -14.64 -6.54 -4.03
N SER A 128 -14.32 -7.80 -3.75
CA SER A 128 -15.03 -8.58 -2.71
C SER A 128 -14.87 -7.97 -1.32
N VAL A 129 -13.68 -7.41 -1.03
CA VAL A 129 -13.44 -6.72 0.25
C VAL A 129 -14.21 -5.41 0.33
N LEU A 130 -14.19 -4.61 -0.73
CA LEU A 130 -14.93 -3.34 -0.76
C LEU A 130 -16.44 -3.57 -0.60
N MET A 131 -16.99 -4.59 -1.25
CA MET A 131 -18.41 -4.95 -1.08
C MET A 131 -18.72 -5.34 0.37
N LYS A 132 -17.85 -6.11 1.02
CA LYS A 132 -18.01 -6.44 2.44
C LYS A 132 -17.92 -5.19 3.34
N ALA A 133 -16.99 -4.28 3.05
CA ALA A 133 -16.81 -3.06 3.83
C ALA A 133 -18.01 -2.08 3.72
N VAL A 134 -18.73 -2.10 2.60
CA VAL A 134 -19.95 -1.27 2.41
C VAL A 134 -21.18 -1.92 3.05
N SER A 135 -21.18 -3.24 3.22
CA SER A 135 -22.33 -4.00 3.80
C SER A 135 -22.19 -4.24 5.31
N ALA A 136 -21.09 -3.86 5.92
CA ALA A 136 -20.83 -3.98 7.35
C ALA A 136 -21.27 -2.73 8.11
#